data_abcb0f7372b130f2dfc3cd211dcb4707
#
_entry.id   abcb0f7372b130f2dfc3cd211dcb4707
#
_cell.length_a   1.000
_cell.length_b   1.000
_cell.length_c   1.000
_cell.angle_alpha   90.00
_cell.angle_beta   90.00
_cell.angle_gamma   90.00
#
_symmetry.space_group_name_H-M   'P 1'
#
loop_
_entity.id
_entity.type
_entity.pdbx_description
1 polymer ?
#
loop_
_entity_poly.entity_id
_entity_poly.type
_entity_poly.pdbx_seq_one_letter_code
_entity_poly.pdbx_strand_id
1 'polypeptide(L)'
;MKKLYLLLIMLLTLSLASCEKKAKHKDLDDVTKYVSSLDSYELKAELVMKRYDKEVNMNVLVNYLKPSFYKVTFTNDSGNEQIVVKNNGGVYVLTPSLNKEFKFDSQWPLNSSHAYILETIIKDIENDTEATYIIENDILQAEAKVNKVNSDVVKMKFYYDLVNNKPLRTVFLNSQNEEKITVTVNDFSANKSTKEEIFNNKLIMNEKTNLEGKEPETPTILLTVGHIIDGTSLVTQELNDDVAILCYSGEKNYTIVAEAASVFTNSIPIYEFDNYEVTKYGVMVFNEYGALYYHNSLEVAIYSSDLTIDEMVRIAEEINFG
;
A
#
# COMPACT_ATOMS: atom_id res chain seq x y z
N MET A 1 -30.49 -5.24 61.15
CA MET A 1 -30.20 -6.06 59.99
C MET A 1 -30.89 -5.56 58.70
N LYS A 2 -32.22 -5.29 58.71
CA LYS A 2 -32.92 -4.80 57.49
C LYS A 2 -32.38 -3.47 56.92
N LYS A 3 -31.95 -2.51 57.76
CA LYS A 3 -31.39 -1.23 57.30
C LYS A 3 -30.00 -1.38 56.68
N LEU A 4 -29.20 -2.38 57.09
CA LEU A 4 -27.89 -2.66 56.51
C LEU A 4 -28.00 -3.31 55.13
N TYR A 5 -29.00 -4.17 54.92
CA TYR A 5 -29.31 -4.77 53.61
C TYR A 5 -29.77 -3.73 52.59
N LEU A 6 -30.58 -2.74 53.02
CA LEU A 6 -31.01 -1.67 52.14
C LEU A 6 -29.85 -0.78 51.69
N LEU A 7 -28.89 -0.51 52.60
CA LEU A 7 -27.68 0.26 52.28
C LEU A 7 -26.76 -0.50 51.32
N LEU A 8 -26.64 -1.83 51.49
CA LEU A 8 -25.86 -2.68 50.59
C LEU A 8 -26.43 -2.80 49.19
N ILE A 9 -27.79 -2.86 49.06
CA ILE A 9 -28.49 -2.87 47.78
C ILE A 9 -28.37 -1.50 47.10
N MET A 10 -28.42 -0.40 47.84
CA MET A 10 -28.23 0.95 47.28
C MET A 10 -26.78 1.21 46.82
N LEU A 11 -25.79 0.59 47.46
CA LEU A 11 -24.39 0.65 47.02
C LEU A 11 -24.14 -0.22 45.76
N LEU A 12 -24.87 -1.33 45.60
CA LEU A 12 -24.74 -2.19 44.41
C LEU A 12 -25.35 -1.58 43.15
N THR A 13 -26.35 -0.70 43.28
CA THR A 13 -26.98 -0.03 42.13
C THR A 13 -26.18 1.17 41.61
N LEU A 14 -25.25 1.70 42.39
CA LEU A 14 -24.34 2.79 41.96
C LEU A 14 -23.16 2.33 41.12
N SER A 15 -22.86 1.01 41.08
CA SER A 15 -21.74 0.46 40.30
C SER A 15 -22.10 0.13 38.84
N LEU A 16 -23.34 0.35 38.41
CA LEU A 16 -23.80 0.13 37.02
C LEU A 16 -23.86 1.40 36.17
N ALA A 17 -23.29 2.51 36.64
CA ALA A 17 -23.02 3.63 35.78
C ALA A 17 -21.82 3.23 34.86
N SER A 18 -22.06 2.31 33.93
CA SER A 18 -21.23 2.12 32.77
C SER A 18 -21.11 3.49 32.10
N CYS A 19 -19.91 4.05 32.11
CA CYS A 19 -19.62 5.24 31.35
C CYS A 19 -19.70 4.84 29.89
N GLU A 20 -20.90 4.89 29.28
CA GLU A 20 -21.03 4.80 27.83
C GLU A 20 -20.18 5.93 27.26
N LYS A 21 -19.10 5.56 26.57
CA LYS A 21 -18.31 6.51 25.80
C LYS A 21 -19.24 7.05 24.72
N LYS A 22 -19.64 8.32 24.85
CA LYS A 22 -20.42 8.97 23.79
C LYS A 22 -19.57 9.09 22.54
N ALA A 23 -20.20 8.86 21.38
CA ALA A 23 -19.60 9.14 20.10
C ALA A 23 -19.07 10.59 20.05
N LYS A 24 -17.84 10.76 19.56
CA LYS A 24 -17.20 12.08 19.43
C LYS A 24 -17.68 12.82 18.18
N HIS A 25 -18.03 12.07 17.15
CA HIS A 25 -18.53 12.56 15.87
C HIS A 25 -19.93 12.03 15.65
N LYS A 26 -20.75 12.82 14.93
CA LYS A 26 -22.17 12.56 14.76
C LYS A 26 -22.54 12.19 13.33
N ASP A 27 -21.72 12.60 12.36
CA ASP A 27 -21.99 12.45 10.94
C ASP A 27 -20.69 12.39 10.13
N LEU A 28 -20.82 12.27 8.82
CA LEU A 28 -19.70 12.19 7.89
C LEU A 28 -18.88 13.49 7.87
N ASP A 29 -19.54 14.65 7.94
CA ASP A 29 -18.89 15.96 7.95
C ASP A 29 -17.98 16.14 9.17
N ASP A 30 -18.40 15.68 10.33
CA ASP A 30 -17.58 15.71 11.54
C ASP A 30 -16.34 14.84 11.39
N VAL A 31 -16.48 13.64 10.80
CA VAL A 31 -15.36 12.71 10.56
C VAL A 31 -14.38 13.29 9.54
N THR A 32 -14.87 13.82 8.41
CA THR A 32 -13.98 14.40 7.37
C THR A 32 -13.22 15.60 7.91
N LYS A 33 -13.88 16.50 8.64
CA LYS A 33 -13.23 17.65 9.30
C LYS A 33 -12.18 17.22 10.31
N TYR A 34 -12.50 16.20 11.13
CA TYR A 34 -11.54 15.70 12.11
C TYR A 34 -10.29 15.12 11.43
N VAL A 35 -10.45 14.23 10.46
CA VAL A 35 -9.33 13.62 9.75
C VAL A 35 -8.47 14.69 9.06
N SER A 36 -9.10 15.66 8.38
CA SER A 36 -8.40 16.77 7.71
C SER A 36 -7.68 17.72 8.71
N SER A 37 -8.06 17.69 9.99
CA SER A 37 -7.42 18.50 11.04
C SER A 37 -6.22 17.83 11.70
N LEU A 38 -5.95 16.55 11.41
CA LEU A 38 -4.82 15.83 12.02
C LEU A 38 -3.49 16.44 11.60
N ASP A 39 -2.63 16.69 12.56
CA ASP A 39 -1.26 17.13 12.29
C ASP A 39 -0.35 15.95 11.95
N SER A 40 -0.65 14.77 12.48
CA SER A 40 0.07 13.52 12.21
C SER A 40 -0.78 12.30 12.55
N TYR A 41 -0.47 11.16 11.96
CA TYR A 41 -0.96 9.86 12.43
C TYR A 41 0.01 8.72 12.09
N GLU A 42 -0.16 7.63 12.82
CA GLU A 42 0.37 6.32 12.50
C GLU A 42 -0.83 5.36 12.33
N LEU A 43 -0.84 4.62 11.22
CA LEU A 43 -1.86 3.63 10.91
C LEU A 43 -1.18 2.32 10.54
N LYS A 44 -1.54 1.23 11.25
CA LYS A 44 -1.12 -0.13 10.92
C LYS A 44 -2.32 -0.90 10.40
N ALA A 45 -2.16 -1.52 9.26
CA ALA A 45 -3.24 -2.22 8.58
C ALA A 45 -2.75 -3.47 7.85
N GLU A 46 -3.68 -4.33 7.57
CA GLU A 46 -3.56 -5.42 6.63
C GLU A 46 -4.22 -5.01 5.31
N LEU A 47 -3.49 -5.15 4.23
CA LEU A 47 -3.92 -4.88 2.86
C LEU A 47 -4.12 -6.20 2.13
N VAL A 48 -5.31 -6.42 1.62
CA VAL A 48 -5.67 -7.56 0.77
C VAL A 48 -6.06 -7.03 -0.61
N MET A 49 -5.39 -7.51 -1.66
CA MET A 49 -5.71 -7.18 -3.05
C MET A 49 -6.10 -8.45 -3.81
N LYS A 50 -7.21 -8.39 -4.56
CA LYS A 50 -7.68 -9.48 -5.43
C LYS A 50 -7.44 -9.13 -6.88
N ARG A 51 -6.54 -9.85 -7.53
CA ARG A 51 -6.21 -9.70 -8.96
C ARG A 51 -6.12 -11.07 -9.63
N TYR A 52 -6.71 -11.22 -10.81
CA TYR A 52 -6.59 -12.42 -11.66
C TYR A 52 -6.78 -13.75 -10.91
N ASP A 53 -7.84 -13.84 -10.09
CA ASP A 53 -8.15 -15.00 -9.24
C ASP A 53 -7.11 -15.31 -8.14
N LYS A 54 -6.18 -14.39 -7.88
CA LYS A 54 -5.20 -14.46 -6.80
C LYS A 54 -5.49 -13.42 -5.72
N GLU A 55 -5.04 -13.73 -4.53
CA GLU A 55 -5.09 -12.83 -3.39
C GLU A 55 -3.67 -12.49 -2.94
N VAL A 56 -3.40 -11.20 -2.78
CA VAL A 56 -2.12 -10.68 -2.31
C VAL A 56 -2.34 -10.03 -0.95
N ASN A 57 -1.60 -10.50 0.05
CA ASN A 57 -1.67 -10.01 1.42
C ASN A 57 -0.39 -9.26 1.77
N MET A 58 -0.52 -8.09 2.42
CA MET A 58 0.60 -7.28 2.90
C MET A 58 0.24 -6.59 4.20
N ASN A 59 1.23 -6.43 5.07
CA ASN A 59 1.14 -5.49 6.16
C ASN A 59 1.51 -4.09 5.68
N VAL A 60 0.75 -3.08 6.09
CA VAL A 60 0.97 -1.68 5.74
C VAL A 60 1.11 -0.85 6.99
N LEU A 61 2.19 -0.08 7.07
CA LEU A 61 2.40 0.94 8.09
C LEU A 61 2.45 2.31 7.43
N VAL A 62 1.50 3.18 7.74
CA VAL A 62 1.46 4.56 7.27
C VAL A 62 1.86 5.50 8.39
N ASN A 63 2.86 6.34 8.14
CA ASN A 63 3.16 7.51 8.95
C ASN A 63 2.87 8.75 8.12
N TYR A 64 2.11 9.67 8.69
CA TYR A 64 1.79 10.98 8.12
C TYR A 64 2.23 12.10 9.05
N LEU A 65 2.73 13.18 8.46
CA LEU A 65 2.99 14.44 9.14
C LEU A 65 2.62 15.61 8.20
N LYS A 66 1.79 16.51 8.69
CA LYS A 66 1.37 17.72 7.97
C LYS A 66 2.58 18.60 7.62
N PRO A 67 2.58 19.30 6.45
CA PRO A 67 1.46 19.37 5.53
C PRO A 67 1.37 18.23 4.52
N SER A 68 2.45 17.48 4.24
CA SER A 68 2.48 16.52 3.14
C SER A 68 3.61 15.49 3.22
N PHE A 69 4.08 15.16 4.40
CA PHE A 69 5.05 14.08 4.59
C PHE A 69 4.35 12.76 4.79
N TYR A 70 4.75 11.75 4.01
CA TYR A 70 4.21 10.39 4.08
C TYR A 70 5.36 9.38 4.07
N LYS A 71 5.22 8.35 4.87
CA LYS A 71 6.02 7.13 4.77
C LYS A 71 5.08 5.94 4.85
N VAL A 72 5.01 5.16 3.78
CA VAL A 72 4.20 3.95 3.69
C VAL A 72 5.14 2.77 3.54
N THR A 73 5.18 1.91 4.54
CA THR A 73 5.97 0.67 4.51
C THR A 73 5.04 -0.48 4.16
N PHE A 74 5.35 -1.21 3.11
CA PHE A 74 4.72 -2.46 2.71
C PHE A 74 5.62 -3.60 3.11
N THR A 75 5.07 -4.57 3.84
CA THR A 75 5.79 -5.78 4.23
C THR A 75 5.01 -6.99 3.72
N ASN A 76 5.61 -7.80 2.86
CA ASN A 76 4.98 -9.01 2.34
C ASN A 76 5.12 -10.19 3.33
N ASP A 77 4.51 -11.34 3.00
CA ASP A 77 4.54 -12.55 3.84
C ASP A 77 5.95 -13.10 4.08
N SER A 78 6.90 -12.81 3.18
CA SER A 78 8.31 -13.19 3.33
C SER A 78 9.10 -12.23 4.23
N GLY A 79 8.48 -11.16 4.72
CA GLY A 79 9.13 -10.13 5.55
C GLY A 79 9.93 -9.09 4.78
N ASN A 80 9.90 -9.11 3.45
CA ASN A 80 10.56 -8.09 2.63
C ASN A 80 9.81 -6.77 2.73
N GLU A 81 10.56 -5.69 2.96
CA GLU A 81 10.00 -4.35 3.08
C GLU A 81 10.34 -3.48 1.87
N GLN A 82 9.33 -2.75 1.39
CA GLN A 82 9.48 -1.63 0.47
C GLN A 82 8.76 -0.42 1.01
N ILE A 83 9.34 0.76 0.83
CA ILE A 83 8.88 1.98 1.50
C ILE A 83 8.66 3.06 0.46
N VAL A 84 7.43 3.59 0.39
CA VAL A 84 7.13 4.80 -0.37
C VAL A 84 7.22 5.99 0.55
N VAL A 85 8.06 6.97 0.20
CA VAL A 85 8.29 8.17 1.01
C VAL A 85 7.97 9.41 0.19
N LYS A 86 7.22 10.34 0.78
CA LYS A 86 7.11 11.71 0.31
C LYS A 86 7.70 12.65 1.33
N ASN A 87 8.64 13.46 0.89
CA ASN A 87 9.28 14.50 1.69
C ASN A 87 9.53 15.76 0.84
N ASN A 88 10.27 16.74 1.37
CA ASN A 88 10.59 17.98 0.65
C ASN A 88 11.40 17.77 -0.65
N GLY A 89 12.08 16.63 -0.81
CA GLY A 89 12.87 16.29 -2.01
C GLY A 89 12.06 15.65 -3.12
N GLY A 90 10.83 15.18 -2.84
CA GLY A 90 9.97 14.51 -3.81
C GLY A 90 9.33 13.23 -3.27
N VAL A 91 8.95 12.35 -4.18
CA VAL A 91 8.40 11.02 -3.90
C VAL A 91 9.44 9.96 -4.25
N TYR A 92 9.60 8.98 -3.39
CA TYR A 92 10.63 7.94 -3.54
C TYR A 92 10.05 6.57 -3.20
N VAL A 93 10.52 5.54 -3.89
CA VAL A 93 10.38 4.14 -3.47
C VAL A 93 11.74 3.63 -3.04
N LEU A 94 11.82 3.12 -1.83
CA LEU A 94 13.03 2.60 -1.22
C LEU A 94 12.91 1.08 -1.07
N THR A 95 13.97 0.36 -1.45
CA THR A 95 14.14 -1.08 -1.18
C THR A 95 15.40 -1.26 -0.34
N PRO A 96 15.30 -1.15 1.00
CA PRO A 96 16.47 -1.10 1.89
C PRO A 96 17.35 -2.36 1.81
N SER A 97 16.76 -3.55 1.67
CA SER A 97 17.49 -4.83 1.56
C SER A 97 18.48 -4.86 0.39
N LEU A 98 18.23 -4.05 -0.65
CA LEU A 98 19.07 -3.96 -1.86
C LEU A 98 19.80 -2.62 -1.96
N ASN A 99 19.62 -1.73 -0.98
CA ASN A 99 20.13 -0.37 -1.00
C ASN A 99 19.75 0.40 -2.28
N LYS A 100 18.47 0.23 -2.74
CA LYS A 100 17.94 0.85 -3.95
C LYS A 100 16.96 1.96 -3.61
N GLU A 101 17.03 3.06 -4.36
CA GLU A 101 16.14 4.21 -4.25
C GLU A 101 15.68 4.64 -5.64
N PHE A 102 14.35 4.75 -5.84
CA PHE A 102 13.74 5.29 -7.05
C PHE A 102 13.06 6.61 -6.74
N LYS A 103 13.30 7.62 -7.55
CA LYS A 103 12.63 8.92 -7.45
C LYS A 103 11.51 9.02 -8.47
N PHE A 104 10.38 9.59 -8.02
CA PHE A 104 9.22 9.86 -8.87
C PHE A 104 9.02 11.37 -9.06
N ASP A 105 8.73 11.77 -10.27
CA ASP A 105 8.13 13.08 -10.56
C ASP A 105 6.61 12.94 -10.49
N SER A 106 6.07 12.98 -9.28
CA SER A 106 4.67 12.68 -9.01
C SER A 106 4.07 13.57 -7.92
N GLN A 107 2.77 13.81 -8.02
CA GLN A 107 1.98 14.47 -6.97
C GLN A 107 1.43 13.48 -5.93
N TRP A 108 1.95 12.23 -5.91
CA TRP A 108 1.54 11.24 -4.92
C TRP A 108 1.48 11.82 -3.48
N PRO A 109 0.54 11.43 -2.63
CA PRO A 109 -0.52 10.44 -2.87
C PRO A 109 -1.77 11.03 -3.53
N LEU A 110 -1.87 12.35 -3.71
CA LEU A 110 -3.10 13.05 -4.08
C LEU A 110 -3.47 12.96 -5.57
N ASN A 111 -2.67 12.30 -6.38
CA ASN A 111 -2.94 12.05 -7.80
C ASN A 111 -3.82 10.81 -8.06
N SER A 112 -4.00 9.95 -7.07
CA SER A 112 -4.80 8.73 -7.16
C SER A 112 -5.41 8.38 -5.80
N SER A 113 -6.47 7.57 -5.78
CA SER A 113 -7.08 7.05 -4.55
C SER A 113 -6.24 5.92 -3.96
N HIS A 114 -5.98 5.96 -2.66
CA HIS A 114 -5.27 4.94 -1.91
C HIS A 114 -6.09 4.49 -0.70
N ALA A 115 -6.43 3.21 -0.63
CA ALA A 115 -7.30 2.65 0.42
C ALA A 115 -6.69 2.70 1.84
N TYR A 116 -5.39 3.00 1.95
CA TYR A 116 -4.63 3.07 3.20
C TYR A 116 -4.17 4.49 3.57
N ILE A 117 -4.49 5.54 2.79
CA ILE A 117 -4.13 6.94 3.06
C ILE A 117 -5.40 7.75 3.32
N LEU A 118 -5.54 8.24 4.55
CA LEU A 118 -6.77 8.91 4.98
C LEU A 118 -7.08 10.17 4.16
N GLU A 119 -6.08 10.97 3.80
CA GLU A 119 -6.25 12.19 3.01
C GLU A 119 -6.87 11.91 1.64
N THR A 120 -6.50 10.78 0.99
CA THR A 120 -7.10 10.42 -0.30
C THR A 120 -8.52 9.90 -0.15
N ILE A 121 -8.81 9.15 0.91
CA ILE A 121 -10.16 8.69 1.26
C ILE A 121 -11.09 9.87 1.49
N ILE A 122 -10.67 10.82 2.33
CA ILE A 122 -11.47 12.01 2.62
C ILE A 122 -11.66 12.88 1.37
N LYS A 123 -10.61 13.06 0.57
CA LYS A 123 -10.68 13.79 -0.70
C LYS A 123 -11.70 13.17 -1.66
N ASP A 124 -11.73 11.85 -1.78
CA ASP A 124 -12.69 11.16 -2.64
C ASP A 124 -14.12 11.37 -2.12
N ILE A 125 -14.35 11.29 -0.80
CA ILE A 125 -15.65 11.56 -0.18
C ILE A 125 -16.11 13.01 -0.43
N GLU A 126 -15.21 13.98 -0.23
CA GLU A 126 -15.53 15.41 -0.39
C GLU A 126 -15.79 15.81 -1.86
N ASN A 127 -15.13 15.15 -2.80
CA ASN A 127 -15.27 15.40 -4.24
C ASN A 127 -16.49 14.70 -4.86
N ASP A 128 -17.05 13.68 -4.22
CA ASP A 128 -18.21 12.97 -4.73
C ASP A 128 -19.51 13.58 -4.21
N THR A 129 -20.19 14.36 -5.06
CA THR A 129 -21.50 14.97 -4.70
C THR A 129 -22.61 13.94 -4.48
N GLU A 130 -22.39 12.67 -4.84
CA GLU A 130 -23.32 11.56 -4.64
C GLU A 130 -22.90 10.66 -3.47
N ALA A 131 -21.84 11.03 -2.72
CA ALA A 131 -21.40 10.28 -1.56
C ALA A 131 -22.55 10.10 -0.56
N THR A 132 -22.69 8.90 -0.03
CA THR A 132 -23.71 8.53 0.96
C THR A 132 -23.07 7.95 2.20
N TYR A 133 -23.79 7.97 3.32
CA TYR A 133 -23.37 7.27 4.51
C TYR A 133 -24.53 6.74 5.33
N ILE A 134 -24.28 5.73 6.13
CA ILE A 134 -25.17 5.22 7.17
C ILE A 134 -24.38 5.13 8.49
N ILE A 135 -25.10 5.16 9.60
CA ILE A 135 -24.54 4.95 10.95
C ILE A 135 -25.31 3.82 11.60
N GLU A 136 -24.61 2.76 11.97
CA GLU A 136 -25.17 1.61 12.68
C GLU A 136 -24.21 1.21 13.81
N ASN A 137 -24.73 1.09 15.05
CA ASN A 137 -23.95 0.72 16.23
C ASN A 137 -22.68 1.57 16.42
N ASP A 138 -22.79 2.89 16.24
CA ASP A 138 -21.70 3.86 16.32
C ASP A 138 -20.59 3.65 15.27
N ILE A 139 -20.84 2.85 14.23
CA ILE A 139 -19.97 2.72 13.06
C ILE A 139 -20.58 3.52 11.91
N LEU A 140 -19.82 4.48 11.41
CA LEU A 140 -20.13 5.18 10.18
C LEU A 140 -19.60 4.38 9.00
N GLN A 141 -20.45 4.09 8.01
CA GLN A 141 -20.07 3.56 6.72
C GLN A 141 -20.37 4.63 5.67
N ALA A 142 -19.34 5.18 5.05
CA ALA A 142 -19.45 6.06 3.89
C ALA A 142 -19.22 5.27 2.60
N GLU A 143 -19.93 5.63 1.53
CA GLU A 143 -19.71 5.13 0.17
C GLU A 143 -19.48 6.32 -0.75
N ALA A 144 -18.39 6.28 -1.54
CA ALA A 144 -18.02 7.32 -2.50
C ALA A 144 -17.31 6.73 -3.72
N LYS A 145 -17.30 7.48 -4.82
CA LYS A 145 -16.50 7.17 -6.02
C LYS A 145 -15.03 7.33 -5.71
N VAL A 146 -14.19 6.56 -6.39
CA VAL A 146 -12.73 6.66 -6.29
C VAL A 146 -12.12 7.05 -7.62
N ASN A 147 -10.99 7.74 -7.57
CA ASN A 147 -10.16 8.07 -8.73
C ASN A 147 -8.87 7.26 -8.68
N LYS A 148 -8.94 5.99 -9.07
CA LYS A 148 -7.77 5.12 -9.18
C LYS A 148 -7.46 4.85 -10.63
N VAL A 149 -6.32 5.39 -11.08
CA VAL A 149 -5.84 5.24 -12.46
C VAL A 149 -5.41 3.79 -12.71
N ASN A 150 -5.60 3.30 -13.93
CA ASN A 150 -5.23 1.95 -14.38
C ASN A 150 -5.81 0.81 -13.51
N SER A 151 -7.07 0.97 -13.10
CA SER A 151 -7.75 0.00 -12.25
C SER A 151 -9.23 -0.09 -12.62
N ASP A 152 -9.85 -1.26 -12.39
CA ASP A 152 -11.28 -1.50 -12.54
C ASP A 152 -12.11 -1.04 -11.33
N VAL A 153 -11.46 -0.56 -10.25
CA VAL A 153 -12.18 -0.05 -9.08
C VAL A 153 -12.81 1.30 -9.37
N VAL A 154 -14.06 1.47 -8.95
CA VAL A 154 -14.86 2.66 -9.26
C VAL A 154 -15.43 3.34 -8.02
N LYS A 155 -15.50 2.62 -6.90
CA LYS A 155 -16.03 3.15 -5.65
C LYS A 155 -15.38 2.53 -4.43
N MET A 156 -15.57 3.18 -3.27
CA MET A 156 -15.13 2.68 -1.99
C MET A 156 -16.24 2.63 -0.96
N LYS A 157 -16.02 1.81 0.08
CA LYS A 157 -16.69 1.88 1.37
C LYS A 157 -15.66 2.17 2.45
N PHE A 158 -15.89 3.19 3.24
CA PHE A 158 -15.03 3.60 4.36
C PHE A 158 -15.77 3.41 5.67
N TYR A 159 -15.20 2.67 6.60
CA TYR A 159 -15.78 2.36 7.91
C TYR A 159 -15.00 3.07 9.00
N TYR A 160 -15.72 3.76 9.89
CA TYR A 160 -15.12 4.57 10.93
C TYR A 160 -15.87 4.39 12.27
N ASP A 161 -15.11 4.14 13.35
CA ASP A 161 -15.63 4.02 14.72
C ASP A 161 -15.80 5.42 15.33
N LEU A 162 -17.03 5.84 15.52
CA LEU A 162 -17.37 7.17 16.05
C LEU A 162 -17.07 7.31 17.54
N VAL A 163 -17.01 6.22 18.29
CA VAL A 163 -16.72 6.20 19.74
C VAL A 163 -15.23 6.30 20.00
N ASN A 164 -14.44 5.43 19.33
CA ASN A 164 -12.99 5.39 19.49
C ASN A 164 -12.26 6.36 18.58
N ASN A 165 -13.00 7.00 17.66
CA ASN A 165 -12.49 8.01 16.73
C ASN A 165 -11.33 7.50 15.87
N LYS A 166 -11.55 6.38 15.17
CA LYS A 166 -10.55 5.73 14.36
C LYS A 166 -11.13 5.08 13.11
N PRO A 167 -10.37 5.04 12.00
CA PRO A 167 -10.73 4.23 10.85
C PRO A 167 -10.69 2.74 11.22
N LEU A 168 -11.58 1.96 10.64
CA LEU A 168 -11.66 0.51 10.84
C LEU A 168 -11.29 -0.26 9.58
N ARG A 169 -11.88 0.13 8.47
CA ARG A 169 -11.74 -0.60 7.21
C ARG A 169 -11.99 0.33 6.02
N THR A 170 -11.28 0.08 4.92
CA THR A 170 -11.58 0.68 3.61
C THR A 170 -11.64 -0.44 2.58
N VAL A 171 -12.68 -0.43 1.74
CA VAL A 171 -12.88 -1.43 0.69
C VAL A 171 -13.05 -0.71 -0.63
N PHE A 172 -12.26 -1.07 -1.63
CA PHE A 172 -12.42 -0.61 -3.00
C PHE A 172 -13.13 -1.68 -3.82
N LEU A 173 -14.14 -1.27 -4.58
CA LEU A 173 -15.02 -2.14 -5.34
C LEU A 173 -14.98 -1.78 -6.83
N ASN A 174 -15.10 -2.82 -7.66
CA ASN A 174 -15.31 -2.63 -9.10
C ASN A 174 -16.78 -2.31 -9.44
N SER A 175 -17.08 -2.16 -10.72
CA SER A 175 -18.42 -1.86 -11.21
C SER A 175 -19.46 -2.97 -10.93
N GLN A 176 -19.03 -4.21 -10.68
CA GLN A 176 -19.85 -5.35 -10.29
C GLN A 176 -20.07 -5.46 -8.78
N ASN A 177 -19.56 -4.49 -7.99
CA ASN A 177 -19.52 -4.51 -6.51
C ASN A 177 -18.66 -5.63 -5.90
N GLU A 178 -17.71 -6.15 -6.62
CA GLU A 178 -16.73 -7.08 -6.08
C GLU A 178 -15.62 -6.32 -5.34
N GLU A 179 -15.25 -6.83 -4.16
CA GLU A 179 -14.13 -6.30 -3.39
C GLU A 179 -12.81 -6.62 -4.09
N LYS A 180 -12.08 -5.60 -4.52
CA LYS A 180 -10.77 -5.71 -5.18
C LYS A 180 -9.62 -5.36 -4.27
N ILE A 181 -9.80 -4.36 -3.40
CA ILE A 181 -8.81 -3.95 -2.41
C ILE A 181 -9.51 -3.79 -1.07
N THR A 182 -8.99 -4.43 -0.05
CA THR A 182 -9.46 -4.28 1.33
C THR A 182 -8.30 -3.90 2.23
N VAL A 183 -8.48 -2.85 3.02
CA VAL A 183 -7.56 -2.45 4.08
C VAL A 183 -8.28 -2.56 5.41
N THR A 184 -7.78 -3.40 6.30
CA THR A 184 -8.31 -3.56 7.66
C THR A 184 -7.34 -2.94 8.65
N VAL A 185 -7.79 -1.95 9.41
CA VAL A 185 -6.94 -1.20 10.34
C VAL A 185 -6.81 -1.97 11.65
N ASN A 186 -5.59 -2.34 12.00
CA ASN A 186 -5.25 -3.04 13.23
C ASN A 186 -4.96 -2.06 14.38
N ASP A 187 -4.26 -0.93 14.06
CA ASP A 187 -3.91 0.09 15.05
C ASP A 187 -3.94 1.48 14.41
N PHE A 188 -4.38 2.47 15.17
CA PHE A 188 -4.43 3.86 14.74
C PHE A 188 -4.11 4.81 15.88
N SER A 189 -3.13 5.69 15.67
CA SER A 189 -2.72 6.71 16.62
C SER A 189 -2.74 8.08 15.95
N ALA A 190 -3.73 8.91 16.32
CA ALA A 190 -3.86 10.29 15.85
C ALA A 190 -2.95 11.22 16.64
N ASN A 191 -2.41 12.26 15.97
CA ASN A 191 -1.57 13.32 16.56
C ASN A 191 -0.40 12.76 17.38
N LYS A 192 0.18 11.64 16.92
CA LYS A 192 1.38 11.06 17.51
C LYS A 192 2.55 12.02 17.28
N SER A 193 3.36 12.26 18.33
CA SER A 193 4.58 13.06 18.19
C SER A 193 5.50 12.43 17.13
N THR A 194 5.52 13.01 15.95
CA THR A 194 6.24 12.52 14.78
C THR A 194 7.26 13.55 14.37
N LYS A 195 8.51 13.13 14.18
CA LYS A 195 9.60 14.01 13.71
C LYS A 195 9.78 13.86 12.20
N GLU A 196 10.14 14.94 11.51
CA GLU A 196 10.44 14.92 10.07
C GLU A 196 11.56 13.94 9.70
N GLU A 197 12.47 13.65 10.63
CA GLU A 197 13.61 12.75 10.42
C GLU A 197 13.20 11.36 9.95
N ILE A 198 12.01 10.84 10.37
CA ILE A 198 11.51 9.52 9.96
C ILE A 198 11.16 9.45 8.46
N PHE A 199 11.08 10.60 7.80
CA PHE A 199 10.82 10.70 6.34
C PHE A 199 12.10 10.98 5.54
N ASN A 200 13.27 10.94 6.18
CA ASN A 200 14.55 11.15 5.52
C ASN A 200 15.06 9.84 4.91
N ASN A 201 15.17 9.80 3.57
CA ASN A 201 15.56 8.60 2.82
C ASN A 201 16.88 8.00 3.31
N LYS A 202 17.91 8.84 3.53
CA LYS A 202 19.23 8.36 3.96
C LYS A 202 19.19 7.73 5.35
N LEU A 203 18.40 8.29 6.26
CA LEU A 203 18.25 7.73 7.61
C LEU A 203 17.49 6.39 7.54
N ILE A 204 16.41 6.31 6.75
CA ILE A 204 15.64 5.07 6.55
C ILE A 204 16.55 3.98 5.98
N MET A 205 17.29 4.29 4.92
CA MET A 205 18.19 3.34 4.28
C MET A 205 19.29 2.86 5.22
N ASN A 206 19.97 3.77 5.93
CA ASN A 206 21.03 3.42 6.87
C ASN A 206 20.54 2.56 8.04
N GLU A 207 19.35 2.87 8.58
CA GLU A 207 18.76 2.14 9.70
C GLU A 207 18.46 0.68 9.33
N LYS A 208 17.92 0.46 8.14
CA LYS A 208 17.52 -0.85 7.64
C LYS A 208 18.71 -1.68 7.12
N THR A 209 19.63 -1.08 6.38
CA THR A 209 20.82 -1.77 5.85
C THR A 209 21.73 -2.30 6.96
N ASN A 210 21.81 -1.59 8.10
CA ASN A 210 22.60 -2.04 9.26
C ASN A 210 21.99 -3.24 10.00
N LEU A 211 20.71 -3.54 9.80
CA LEU A 211 20.03 -4.69 10.44
C LEU A 211 20.22 -5.99 9.67
N GLU A 212 20.52 -5.94 8.38
CA GLU A 212 20.46 -7.10 7.48
C GLU A 212 21.83 -7.67 7.10
N GLY A 213 22.94 -7.20 7.60
CA GLY A 213 24.34 -7.66 7.45
C GLY A 213 24.68 -8.99 6.72
N LYS A 214 23.80 -9.54 5.87
CA LYS A 214 24.02 -10.69 5.01
C LYS A 214 24.33 -10.18 3.60
N GLU A 215 25.46 -10.61 3.05
CA GLU A 215 25.64 -10.54 1.60
C GLU A 215 24.51 -11.34 0.93
N PRO A 216 23.84 -10.78 -0.08
CA PRO A 216 22.82 -11.52 -0.82
C PRO A 216 23.47 -12.74 -1.46
N GLU A 217 22.91 -13.93 -1.19
CA GLU A 217 23.30 -15.13 -1.92
C GLU A 217 22.98 -14.92 -3.40
N THR A 218 23.92 -15.26 -4.28
CA THR A 218 23.68 -15.20 -5.73
C THR A 218 22.63 -16.26 -6.07
N PRO A 219 21.40 -15.86 -6.43
CA PRO A 219 20.36 -16.85 -6.70
C PRO A 219 20.60 -17.53 -8.04
N THR A 220 20.37 -18.83 -8.13
CA THR A 220 20.21 -19.50 -9.42
C THR A 220 18.91 -19.02 -10.05
N ILE A 221 18.98 -18.41 -11.24
CA ILE A 221 17.80 -17.81 -11.87
C ILE A 221 17.06 -18.87 -12.68
N LEU A 222 16.02 -19.48 -12.09
CA LEU A 222 15.05 -20.30 -12.80
C LEU A 222 13.77 -19.48 -12.96
N LEU A 223 13.48 -19.07 -14.19
CA LEU A 223 12.35 -18.21 -14.51
C LEU A 223 11.36 -18.94 -15.40
N THR A 224 10.11 -19.02 -14.99
CA THR A 224 8.99 -19.44 -15.83
C THR A 224 7.87 -18.43 -15.75
N VAL A 225 7.14 -18.24 -16.85
CA VAL A 225 6.02 -17.29 -16.93
C VAL A 225 4.73 -18.07 -17.13
N GLY A 226 3.80 -17.93 -16.16
CA GLY A 226 2.52 -18.64 -16.21
C GLY A 226 1.51 -18.01 -17.17
N HIS A 227 1.59 -16.69 -17.38
CA HIS A 227 0.69 -15.98 -18.30
C HIS A 227 1.48 -15.33 -19.44
N ILE A 228 1.07 -15.62 -20.63
CA ILE A 228 1.56 -14.99 -21.88
C ILE A 228 0.40 -14.15 -22.41
N ILE A 229 0.70 -12.96 -22.92
CA ILE A 229 -0.30 -12.09 -23.56
C ILE A 229 -0.83 -12.76 -24.81
N ASP A 230 -2.15 -12.77 -24.98
CA ASP A 230 -2.82 -13.38 -26.15
C ASP A 230 -2.24 -12.81 -27.46
N GLY A 231 -2.08 -13.68 -28.44
CA GLY A 231 -1.46 -13.29 -29.73
C GLY A 231 0.05 -13.13 -29.70
N THR A 232 0.73 -13.47 -28.60
CA THR A 232 2.20 -13.47 -28.51
C THR A 232 2.77 -14.87 -28.31
N SER A 233 4.03 -15.06 -28.61
CA SER A 233 4.77 -16.30 -28.37
C SER A 233 6.19 -16.03 -27.96
N LEU A 234 6.78 -16.93 -27.19
CA LEU A 234 8.19 -16.89 -26.81
C LEU A 234 9.06 -17.16 -28.05
N VAL A 235 9.91 -16.21 -28.43
CA VAL A 235 10.79 -16.31 -29.61
C VAL A 235 12.26 -16.51 -29.23
N THR A 236 12.66 -16.03 -28.04
CA THR A 236 14.03 -16.22 -27.54
C THR A 236 13.99 -16.48 -26.04
N GLN A 237 14.78 -17.45 -25.61
CA GLN A 237 15.02 -17.72 -24.20
C GLN A 237 16.50 -17.92 -23.97
N GLU A 238 17.09 -17.09 -23.12
CA GLU A 238 18.47 -17.25 -22.63
C GLU A 238 18.40 -17.38 -21.11
N LEU A 239 18.91 -18.47 -20.59
CA LEU A 239 18.98 -18.77 -19.17
C LEU A 239 20.41 -19.15 -18.84
N ASN A 240 21.04 -18.42 -17.95
CA ASN A 240 22.32 -18.75 -17.35
C ASN A 240 22.31 -18.44 -15.87
N ASP A 241 23.43 -18.69 -15.17
CA ASP A 241 23.48 -18.56 -13.71
C ASP A 241 23.24 -17.11 -13.23
N ASP A 242 23.51 -16.10 -14.06
CA ASP A 242 23.48 -14.69 -13.68
C ASP A 242 22.30 -13.91 -14.25
N VAL A 243 21.72 -14.39 -15.37
CA VAL A 243 20.64 -13.67 -16.05
C VAL A 243 19.68 -14.62 -16.76
N ALA A 244 18.39 -14.28 -16.72
CA ALA A 244 17.37 -14.87 -17.57
C ALA A 244 16.76 -13.81 -18.48
N ILE A 245 16.71 -14.08 -19.80
CA ILE A 245 16.10 -13.21 -20.80
C ILE A 245 15.06 -14.01 -21.57
N LEU A 246 13.81 -13.51 -21.56
CA LEU A 246 12.69 -14.09 -22.29
C LEU A 246 12.11 -13.02 -23.22
N CYS A 247 12.22 -13.24 -24.54
CA CYS A 247 11.65 -12.33 -25.55
C CYS A 247 10.38 -12.92 -26.14
N TYR A 248 9.31 -12.15 -26.11
CA TYR A 248 8.00 -12.47 -26.68
C TYR A 248 7.71 -11.56 -27.86
N SER A 249 7.10 -12.11 -28.92
CA SER A 249 6.70 -11.37 -30.12
C SER A 249 5.37 -11.86 -30.66
N GLY A 250 4.65 -10.98 -31.38
CA GLY A 250 3.33 -11.24 -31.98
C GLY A 250 2.55 -9.96 -32.11
N GLU A 251 1.31 -9.96 -31.63
CA GLU A 251 0.48 -8.74 -31.61
C GLU A 251 1.07 -7.66 -30.70
N LYS A 252 1.82 -8.08 -29.66
CA LYS A 252 2.61 -7.23 -28.78
C LYS A 252 4.01 -7.79 -28.62
N ASN A 253 4.98 -6.91 -28.39
CA ASN A 253 6.37 -7.29 -28.19
C ASN A 253 6.80 -6.88 -26.78
N TYR A 254 7.47 -7.81 -26.09
CA TYR A 254 8.03 -7.51 -24.78
C TYR A 254 9.19 -8.43 -24.42
N THR A 255 10.06 -7.95 -23.55
CA THR A 255 11.19 -8.71 -23.04
C THR A 255 11.18 -8.69 -21.52
N ILE A 256 11.31 -9.86 -20.92
CA ILE A 256 11.49 -10.02 -19.47
C ILE A 256 12.94 -10.31 -19.21
N VAL A 257 13.56 -9.53 -18.33
CA VAL A 257 14.95 -9.73 -17.88
C VAL A 257 14.92 -9.91 -16.36
N ALA A 258 15.53 -10.98 -15.88
CA ALA A 258 15.75 -11.17 -14.46
C ALA A 258 17.25 -11.40 -14.23
N GLU A 259 17.84 -10.64 -13.33
CA GLU A 259 19.26 -10.74 -12.98
C GLU A 259 19.47 -10.56 -11.47
N ALA A 260 20.64 -10.96 -10.99
CA ALA A 260 20.99 -10.74 -9.59
C ALA A 260 21.03 -9.23 -9.31
N ALA A 261 20.27 -8.79 -8.33
CA ALA A 261 20.22 -7.38 -7.95
C ALA A 261 21.60 -6.93 -7.42
N SER A 262 22.20 -5.95 -8.07
CA SER A 262 23.45 -5.37 -7.61
C SER A 262 23.23 -4.53 -6.35
N VAL A 263 23.97 -4.80 -5.27
CA VAL A 263 24.00 -3.99 -4.07
C VAL A 263 25.08 -2.92 -4.18
N PHE A 264 24.71 -1.65 -4.05
CA PHE A 264 25.66 -0.54 -4.12
C PHE A 264 26.20 -0.23 -2.72
N THR A 265 27.53 -0.31 -2.56
CA THR A 265 28.19 -0.06 -1.26
C THR A 265 28.52 1.40 -1.02
N ASN A 266 28.68 2.22 -2.07
CA ASN A 266 29.21 3.58 -1.97
C ASN A 266 28.31 4.70 -2.48
N SER A 267 27.22 4.40 -3.16
CA SER A 267 26.23 5.37 -3.63
C SER A 267 24.87 4.71 -3.81
N ILE A 268 23.82 5.44 -3.49
CA ILE A 268 22.45 5.02 -3.75
C ILE A 268 22.09 5.55 -5.14
N PRO A 269 21.83 4.70 -6.14
CA PRO A 269 21.38 5.16 -7.44
C PRO A 269 19.95 5.69 -7.32
N ILE A 270 19.68 6.81 -7.99
CA ILE A 270 18.35 7.40 -8.10
C ILE A 270 17.90 7.19 -9.52
N TYR A 271 16.77 6.51 -9.70
CA TYR A 271 16.12 6.33 -10.98
C TYR A 271 14.85 7.17 -11.00
N GLU A 272 14.47 7.70 -12.17
CA GLU A 272 13.22 8.43 -12.34
C GLU A 272 12.17 7.51 -12.97
N PHE A 273 11.00 7.46 -12.35
CA PHE A 273 9.85 6.68 -12.78
C PHE A 273 8.58 7.54 -12.72
N ASP A 274 7.58 7.17 -13.52
CA ASP A 274 6.34 7.95 -13.65
C ASP A 274 5.25 7.49 -12.68
N ASN A 275 5.23 6.19 -12.36
CA ASN A 275 4.19 5.57 -11.56
C ASN A 275 4.68 4.31 -10.83
N TYR A 276 3.87 3.81 -9.89
CA TYR A 276 4.09 2.51 -9.27
C TYR A 276 2.77 1.79 -9.01
N GLU A 277 2.84 0.46 -8.93
CA GLU A 277 1.76 -0.40 -8.44
C GLU A 277 2.30 -1.36 -7.38
N VAL A 278 1.41 -1.73 -6.44
CA VAL A 278 1.73 -2.75 -5.43
C VAL A 278 1.36 -4.12 -5.98
N THR A 279 2.29 -5.05 -5.95
CA THR A 279 2.15 -6.43 -6.44
C THR A 279 2.42 -7.42 -5.32
N LYS A 280 2.21 -8.72 -5.54
CA LYS A 280 2.58 -9.76 -4.56
C LYS A 280 4.07 -9.78 -4.19
N TYR A 281 4.93 -9.22 -5.04
CA TYR A 281 6.37 -9.13 -4.81
C TYR A 281 6.79 -7.81 -4.16
N GLY A 282 5.84 -6.88 -3.98
CA GLY A 282 6.06 -5.55 -3.44
C GLY A 282 5.75 -4.46 -4.46
N VAL A 283 6.50 -3.37 -4.44
CA VAL A 283 6.27 -2.22 -5.33
C VAL A 283 6.95 -2.44 -6.67
N MET A 284 6.18 -2.36 -7.75
CA MET A 284 6.62 -2.37 -9.13
C MET A 284 6.55 -0.94 -9.67
N VAL A 285 7.61 -0.45 -10.26
CA VAL A 285 7.74 0.92 -10.76
C VAL A 285 7.73 0.94 -12.30
N PHE A 286 7.21 2.01 -12.90
CA PHE A 286 6.97 2.12 -14.33
C PHE A 286 7.54 3.40 -14.91
N ASN A 287 8.06 3.32 -16.14
CA ASN A 287 8.41 4.43 -16.99
C ASN A 287 8.02 4.15 -18.45
N GLU A 288 8.38 5.04 -19.39
CA GLU A 288 8.08 4.89 -20.81
C GLU A 288 8.68 3.63 -21.48
N TYR A 289 9.68 3.01 -20.87
CA TYR A 289 10.37 1.82 -21.42
C TYR A 289 9.82 0.51 -20.87
N GLY A 290 9.04 0.55 -19.78
CA GLY A 290 8.50 -0.65 -19.16
C GLY A 290 8.37 -0.56 -17.66
N ALA A 291 8.64 -1.68 -16.99
CA ALA A 291 8.46 -1.83 -15.56
C ALA A 291 9.66 -2.52 -14.91
N LEU A 292 9.85 -2.23 -13.61
CA LEU A 292 10.91 -2.79 -12.79
C LEU A 292 10.38 -3.13 -11.40
N TYR A 293 10.75 -4.28 -10.86
CA TYR A 293 10.50 -4.66 -9.47
C TYR A 293 11.60 -5.55 -8.92
N TYR A 294 11.61 -5.75 -7.61
CA TYR A 294 12.53 -6.65 -6.94
C TYR A 294 11.78 -7.82 -6.32
N HIS A 295 12.35 -9.00 -6.47
CA HIS A 295 11.91 -10.20 -5.78
C HIS A 295 13.11 -10.90 -5.15
N ASN A 296 13.15 -10.96 -3.82
CA ASN A 296 14.31 -11.42 -3.07
C ASN A 296 15.58 -10.66 -3.49
N SER A 297 16.59 -11.36 -3.97
CA SER A 297 17.83 -10.77 -4.48
C SER A 297 17.85 -10.58 -5.99
N LEU A 298 16.70 -10.68 -6.67
CA LEU A 298 16.57 -10.50 -8.12
C LEU A 298 16.02 -9.11 -8.45
N GLU A 299 16.59 -8.51 -9.47
CA GLU A 299 16.02 -7.39 -10.21
C GLU A 299 15.28 -7.93 -11.43
N VAL A 300 14.01 -7.60 -11.61
CA VAL A 300 13.17 -8.08 -12.71
C VAL A 300 12.62 -6.90 -13.47
N ALA A 301 12.95 -6.82 -14.74
CA ALA A 301 12.49 -5.80 -15.66
C ALA A 301 11.59 -6.40 -16.75
N ILE A 302 10.53 -5.67 -17.10
CA ILE A 302 9.66 -5.97 -18.24
C ILE A 302 9.74 -4.78 -19.19
N TYR A 303 10.42 -4.94 -20.31
CA TYR A 303 10.57 -3.90 -21.32
C TYR A 303 9.53 -4.06 -22.42
N SER A 304 8.74 -3.01 -22.66
CA SER A 304 7.75 -2.96 -23.75
C SER A 304 7.23 -1.55 -23.96
N SER A 305 7.00 -1.17 -25.20
CA SER A 305 6.19 -0.02 -25.60
C SER A 305 4.74 -0.39 -25.90
N ASP A 306 4.40 -1.67 -25.96
CA ASP A 306 3.14 -2.20 -26.45
C ASP A 306 2.21 -2.64 -25.31
N LEU A 307 2.77 -2.96 -24.14
CA LEU A 307 2.02 -3.43 -22.97
C LEU A 307 1.46 -2.27 -22.16
N THR A 308 0.25 -2.47 -21.65
CA THR A 308 -0.32 -1.61 -20.61
C THR A 308 0.29 -1.92 -19.23
N ILE A 309 0.17 -1.01 -18.28
CA ILE A 309 0.59 -1.22 -16.89
C ILE A 309 -0.08 -2.48 -16.31
N ASP A 310 -1.38 -2.66 -16.54
CA ASP A 310 -2.11 -3.83 -16.04
C ASP A 310 -1.58 -5.16 -16.62
N GLU A 311 -1.25 -5.19 -17.90
CA GLU A 311 -0.62 -6.36 -18.54
C GLU A 311 0.76 -6.65 -17.98
N MET A 312 1.59 -5.62 -17.73
CA MET A 312 2.91 -5.79 -17.10
C MET A 312 2.79 -6.32 -15.67
N VAL A 313 1.85 -5.80 -14.89
CA VAL A 313 1.54 -6.29 -13.53
C VAL A 313 1.10 -7.76 -13.59
N ARG A 314 0.21 -8.11 -14.54
CA ARG A 314 -0.26 -9.48 -14.71
C ARG A 314 0.88 -10.45 -15.05
N ILE A 315 1.75 -10.08 -15.99
CA ILE A 315 2.96 -10.86 -16.30
C ILE A 315 3.81 -11.04 -15.04
N ALA A 316 4.11 -9.95 -14.32
CA ALA A 316 4.93 -9.99 -13.12
C ALA A 316 4.36 -10.92 -12.06
N GLU A 317 3.04 -10.88 -11.81
CA GLU A 317 2.38 -11.75 -10.83
C GLU A 317 2.30 -13.22 -11.25
N GLU A 318 2.50 -13.54 -12.53
CA GLU A 318 2.54 -14.90 -13.06
C GLU A 318 3.97 -15.45 -13.24
N ILE A 319 5.00 -14.63 -13.00
CA ILE A 319 6.38 -15.12 -12.98
C ILE A 319 6.57 -16.04 -11.76
N ASN A 320 7.14 -17.20 -12.01
CA ASN A 320 7.56 -18.14 -10.97
C ASN A 320 9.08 -18.19 -10.97
N PHE A 321 9.66 -17.99 -9.82
CA PHE A 321 11.06 -18.15 -9.52
C PHE A 321 11.25 -19.53 -8.89
N GLY A 322 12.07 -20.37 -9.51
CA GLY A 322 12.32 -21.74 -9.06
C GLY A 322 13.17 -21.84 -7.79
#